data_316e3cc11706f04d9c22e123428781d5
#
_entry.id   316e3cc11706f04d9c22e123428781d5
#
_cell.length_a   1.000
_cell.length_b   1.000
_cell.length_c   1.000
_cell.angle_alpha   90.00
_cell.angle_beta   90.00
_cell.angle_gamma   90.00
#
_symmetry.space_group_name_H-M   'P 1'
#
loop_
_entity.id
_entity.type
_entity.pdbx_description
1 polymer ?
#
loop_
_entity_poly.entity_id
_entity_poly.type
_entity_poly.pdbx_seq_one_letter_code
_entity_poly.pdbx_strand_id
1 'polypeptide(L)'
;MFNAEEKLMIQELLARCAYAYDERDLDMLASCFSADAEMTMCIAGGDVVGPFKGRDQLREMFENAMSGQQDVRRHVISNIFFSELEGASVVYSNLTLLATENGNTKLITAGIYADHVEFSQSECVIKKRHLDLDSGY
;
A
#
# COMPACT_ATOMS: atom_id res chain seq x y z
N MET A 1 19.29 3.09 8.69
CA MET A 1 19.44 3.13 7.22
C MET A 1 19.35 1.73 6.66
N PHE A 2 18.64 1.56 5.57
CA PHE A 2 18.51 0.24 4.92
C PHE A 2 19.74 -0.07 4.05
N ASN A 3 20.22 -1.30 4.14
CA ASN A 3 21.26 -1.79 3.24
C ASN A 3 20.65 -2.25 1.90
N ALA A 4 21.48 -2.68 0.94
CA ALA A 4 21.01 -3.05 -0.38
C ALA A 4 20.04 -4.24 -0.37
N GLU A 5 20.33 -5.27 0.43
CA GLU A 5 19.47 -6.44 0.55
C GLU A 5 18.10 -6.06 1.14
N GLU A 6 18.09 -5.25 2.18
CA GLU A 6 16.85 -4.75 2.79
C GLU A 6 16.03 -3.92 1.81
N LYS A 7 16.68 -3.09 0.99
CA LYS A 7 15.99 -2.32 -0.05
C LYS A 7 15.34 -3.20 -1.09
N LEU A 8 15.99 -4.29 -1.49
CA LEU A 8 15.38 -5.26 -2.40
C LEU A 8 14.19 -5.96 -1.78
N MET A 9 14.28 -6.32 -0.50
CA MET A 9 13.17 -6.93 0.24
C MET A 9 11.98 -5.98 0.32
N ILE A 10 12.22 -4.68 0.54
CA ILE A 10 11.17 -3.67 0.58
C ILE A 10 10.51 -3.52 -0.78
N GLN A 11 11.28 -3.48 -1.86
CA GLN A 11 10.73 -3.38 -3.22
C GLN A 11 9.84 -4.58 -3.54
N GLU A 12 10.26 -5.78 -3.16
CA GLU A 12 9.45 -6.98 -3.34
C GLU A 12 8.17 -6.91 -2.50
N LEU A 13 8.27 -6.45 -1.25
CA LEU A 13 7.10 -6.28 -0.38
C LEU A 13 6.05 -5.36 -1.01
N LEU A 14 6.47 -4.21 -1.53
CA LEU A 14 5.55 -3.27 -2.17
C LEU A 14 4.89 -3.88 -3.40
N ALA A 15 5.65 -4.62 -4.20
CA ALA A 15 5.11 -5.32 -5.38
C ALA A 15 4.11 -6.41 -4.98
N ARG A 16 4.42 -7.19 -3.94
CA ARG A 16 3.52 -8.24 -3.44
C ARG A 16 2.22 -7.67 -2.89
N CYS A 17 2.31 -6.57 -2.17
CA CYS A 17 1.14 -5.88 -1.62
C CYS A 17 0.21 -5.41 -2.76
N ALA A 18 0.77 -4.80 -3.79
CA ALA A 18 0.03 -4.36 -4.97
C ALA A 18 -0.63 -5.55 -5.70
N TYR A 19 0.13 -6.59 -5.96
CA TYR A 19 -0.37 -7.80 -6.61
C TYR A 19 -1.51 -8.44 -5.81
N ALA A 20 -1.35 -8.54 -4.50
CA ALA A 20 -2.36 -9.15 -3.64
C ALA A 20 -3.69 -8.40 -3.70
N TYR A 21 -3.64 -7.07 -3.69
CA TYR A 21 -4.85 -6.26 -3.85
C TYR A 21 -5.48 -6.49 -5.22
N ASP A 22 -4.68 -6.42 -6.28
CA ASP A 22 -5.15 -6.57 -7.66
C ASP A 22 -5.83 -7.92 -7.90
N GLU A 23 -5.27 -8.99 -7.32
CA GLU A 23 -5.84 -10.34 -7.43
C GLU A 23 -6.90 -10.63 -6.37
N ARG A 24 -7.20 -9.67 -5.51
CA ARG A 24 -8.16 -9.80 -4.40
C ARG A 24 -7.85 -10.96 -3.46
N ASP A 25 -6.56 -11.18 -3.27
CA ASP A 25 -6.05 -12.19 -2.33
C ASP A 25 -5.89 -11.56 -0.96
N LEU A 26 -6.95 -11.60 -0.16
CA LEU A 26 -6.98 -10.96 1.16
C LEU A 26 -5.98 -11.59 2.13
N ASP A 27 -5.71 -12.89 2.05
CA ASP A 27 -4.73 -13.54 2.90
C ASP A 27 -3.32 -13.06 2.61
N MET A 28 -2.96 -13.01 1.33
CA MET A 28 -1.66 -12.50 0.91
C MET A 28 -1.52 -11.01 1.26
N LEU A 29 -2.57 -10.22 1.02
CA LEU A 29 -2.57 -8.79 1.32
C LEU A 29 -2.37 -8.54 2.81
N ALA A 30 -3.11 -9.25 3.66
CA ALA A 30 -2.96 -9.14 5.12
C ALA A 30 -1.57 -9.54 5.57
N SER A 31 -0.94 -10.53 4.94
CA SER A 31 0.41 -10.99 5.29
C SER A 31 1.49 -9.95 5.02
N CYS A 32 1.20 -8.94 4.19
CA CYS A 32 2.15 -7.83 3.93
C CYS A 32 2.25 -6.84 5.09
N PHE A 33 1.34 -6.92 6.06
CA PHE A 33 1.27 -5.99 7.18
C PHE A 33 1.60 -6.71 8.49
N SER A 34 2.21 -5.98 9.44
CA SER A 34 2.42 -6.52 10.78
C SER A 34 1.08 -6.70 11.49
N ALA A 35 1.07 -7.52 12.56
CA ALA A 35 -0.16 -7.80 13.31
C ALA A 35 -0.78 -6.52 13.90
N ASP A 36 0.06 -5.56 14.27
CA ASP A 36 -0.32 -4.27 14.86
C ASP A 36 -0.22 -3.11 13.86
N ALA A 37 -0.24 -3.38 12.57
CA ALA A 37 -0.06 -2.34 11.54
C ALA A 37 -1.17 -1.29 11.59
N GLU A 38 -0.83 -0.09 11.14
CA GLU A 38 -1.77 1.01 11.02
C GLU A 38 -1.76 1.57 9.59
N MET A 39 -2.93 2.02 9.13
CA MET A 39 -3.05 2.69 7.84
C MET A 39 -3.95 3.92 7.95
N THR A 40 -3.50 5.00 7.32
CA THR A 40 -4.28 6.22 7.14
C THR A 40 -4.31 6.59 5.67
N MET A 41 -5.31 7.38 5.27
CA MET A 41 -5.48 7.80 3.89
C MET A 41 -6.04 9.22 3.85
N CYS A 42 -5.58 10.01 2.88
CA CYS A 42 -6.21 11.27 2.50
C CYS A 42 -6.58 11.19 1.03
N ILE A 43 -7.74 11.73 0.66
CA ILE A 43 -8.19 11.77 -0.72
C ILE A 43 -8.38 13.23 -1.11
N ALA A 44 -7.67 13.65 -2.17
CA ALA A 44 -7.77 15.01 -2.74
C ALA A 44 -7.58 16.12 -1.69
N GLY A 45 -6.64 15.93 -0.75
CA GLY A 45 -6.36 16.91 0.30
C GLY A 45 -7.42 17.03 1.38
N GLY A 46 -8.37 16.10 1.44
CA GLY A 46 -9.42 16.07 2.45
C GLY A 46 -8.94 15.60 3.82
N ASP A 47 -9.89 15.34 4.70
CA ASP A 47 -9.61 14.87 6.05
C ASP A 47 -8.96 13.48 6.04
N VAL A 48 -8.19 13.20 7.08
CA VAL A 48 -7.57 11.88 7.25
C VAL A 48 -8.64 10.84 7.55
N VAL A 49 -8.64 9.77 6.73
CA VAL A 49 -9.47 8.58 6.94
C VAL A 49 -8.64 7.56 7.73
N GLY A 50 -9.21 7.00 8.77
CA GLY A 50 -8.51 6.12 9.69
C GLY A 50 -8.04 6.85 10.93
N PRO A 51 -7.08 6.31 11.71
CA PRO A 51 -6.30 5.11 11.37
C PRO A 51 -7.11 3.82 11.49
N PHE A 52 -6.88 2.92 10.56
CA PHE A 52 -7.29 1.53 10.69
C PHE A 52 -6.16 0.80 11.40
N LYS A 53 -6.46 0.16 12.53
CA LYS A 53 -5.44 -0.42 13.42
C LYS A 53 -5.59 -1.93 13.52
N GLY A 54 -4.47 -2.61 13.32
CA GLY A 54 -4.39 -4.05 13.38
C GLY A 54 -4.74 -4.73 12.07
N ARG A 55 -4.15 -5.90 11.87
CA ARG A 55 -4.29 -6.66 10.61
C ARG A 55 -5.74 -6.99 10.31
N ASP A 56 -6.55 -7.28 11.33
CA ASP A 56 -7.96 -7.64 11.13
C ASP A 56 -8.79 -6.44 10.63
N GLN A 57 -8.58 -5.25 11.19
CA GLN A 57 -9.24 -4.03 10.71
C GLN A 57 -8.80 -3.67 9.29
N LEU A 58 -7.52 -3.84 8.99
CA LEU A 58 -7.00 -3.59 7.64
C LEU A 58 -7.63 -4.55 6.64
N ARG A 59 -7.71 -5.84 6.98
CA ARG A 59 -8.35 -6.84 6.13
C ARG A 59 -9.81 -6.48 5.85
N GLU A 60 -10.55 -6.09 6.87
CA GLU A 60 -11.95 -5.69 6.74
C GLU A 60 -12.09 -4.45 5.83
N MET A 61 -11.22 -3.46 6.01
CA MET A 61 -11.21 -2.25 5.19
C MET A 61 -10.95 -2.58 3.72
N PHE A 62 -9.97 -3.44 3.44
CA PHE A 62 -9.67 -3.87 2.07
C PHE A 62 -10.84 -4.67 1.47
N GLU A 63 -11.42 -5.57 2.22
CA GLU A 63 -12.56 -6.36 1.77
C GLU A 63 -13.75 -5.47 1.40
N ASN A 64 -14.04 -4.48 2.25
CA ASN A 64 -15.12 -3.52 1.99
C ASN A 64 -14.85 -2.69 0.73
N ALA A 65 -13.60 -2.23 0.53
CA ALA A 65 -13.22 -1.50 -0.67
C ALA A 65 -13.37 -2.36 -1.93
N MET A 66 -12.90 -3.59 -1.89
CA MET A 66 -12.98 -4.52 -3.01
C MET A 66 -14.42 -4.86 -3.39
N SER A 67 -15.32 -4.94 -2.42
CA SER A 67 -16.71 -5.32 -2.66
C SER A 67 -17.45 -4.34 -3.58
N GLY A 68 -17.01 -3.08 -3.62
CA GLY A 68 -17.54 -2.06 -4.50
C GLY A 68 -16.82 -1.94 -5.85
N GLN A 69 -15.80 -2.75 -6.08
CA GLN A 69 -14.93 -2.65 -7.25
C GLN A 69 -15.09 -3.89 -8.12
N GLN A 70 -15.75 -3.72 -9.26
CA GLN A 70 -16.02 -4.83 -10.20
C GLN A 70 -15.06 -4.85 -11.39
N ASP A 71 -14.23 -3.83 -11.52
CA ASP A 71 -13.23 -3.73 -12.56
C ASP A 71 -11.97 -4.58 -12.24
N VAL A 72 -11.11 -4.73 -13.24
CA VAL A 72 -9.79 -5.34 -13.06
C VAL A 72 -8.80 -4.23 -12.78
N ARG A 73 -8.24 -4.22 -11.58
CA ARG A 73 -7.31 -3.17 -11.14
C ARG A 73 -5.86 -3.58 -11.26
N ARG A 74 -5.01 -2.58 -11.50
CA ARG A 74 -3.55 -2.75 -11.47
C ARG A 74 -2.95 -1.56 -10.73
N HIS A 75 -2.33 -1.84 -9.60
CA HIS A 75 -1.55 -0.86 -8.84
C HIS A 75 -0.13 -0.86 -9.38
N VAL A 76 0.26 0.23 -10.00
CA VAL A 76 1.63 0.40 -10.51
C VAL A 76 2.41 1.19 -9.47
N ILE A 77 3.40 0.55 -8.86
CA ILE A 77 4.26 1.15 -7.84
C ILE A 77 5.56 1.59 -8.51
N SER A 78 5.92 2.84 -8.31
CA SER A 78 7.09 3.42 -8.96
C SER A 78 7.76 4.45 -8.07
N ASN A 79 8.90 4.99 -8.52
CA ASN A 79 9.59 6.10 -7.87
C ASN A 79 9.87 5.82 -6.40
N ILE A 80 10.36 4.63 -6.11
CA ILE A 80 10.64 4.18 -4.74
C ILE A 80 11.94 4.83 -4.27
N PHE A 81 11.89 5.51 -3.13
CA PHE A 81 13.11 5.98 -2.49
C PHE A 81 13.00 5.90 -0.97
N PHE A 82 14.15 5.98 -0.32
CA PHE A 82 14.30 5.76 1.12
C PHE A 82 14.77 7.05 1.76
N SER A 83 14.05 7.52 2.76
CA SER A 83 14.36 8.77 3.46
C SER A 83 14.52 8.50 4.94
N GLU A 84 15.45 9.20 5.56
CA GLU A 84 15.58 9.21 7.01
C GLU A 84 15.26 10.61 7.52
N LEU A 85 14.25 10.70 8.36
CA LEU A 85 13.84 11.95 9.02
C LEU A 85 13.72 11.67 10.51
N GLU A 86 14.46 12.45 11.32
CA GLU A 86 14.41 12.35 12.78
C GLU A 86 14.67 10.92 13.28
N GLY A 87 15.60 10.21 12.63
CA GLY A 87 15.96 8.85 13.02
C GLY A 87 14.99 7.77 12.59
N ALA A 88 13.92 8.12 11.87
CA ALA A 88 12.98 7.16 11.31
C ALA A 88 13.20 6.99 9.81
N SER A 89 13.26 5.75 9.35
CA SER A 89 13.37 5.44 7.93
C SER A 89 11.99 5.31 7.31
N VAL A 90 11.73 6.08 6.27
CA VAL A 90 10.46 6.10 5.55
C VAL A 90 10.70 5.70 4.11
N VAL A 91 9.84 4.83 3.59
CA VAL A 91 9.85 4.40 2.20
C VAL A 91 8.75 5.16 1.47
N TYR A 92 9.13 5.97 0.51
CA TYR A 92 8.17 6.67 -0.36
C TYR A 92 8.05 5.95 -1.69
N SER A 93 6.84 5.89 -2.21
CA SER A 93 6.60 5.36 -3.54
C SER A 93 5.39 6.04 -4.16
N ASN A 94 5.35 6.06 -5.49
CA ASN A 94 4.18 6.55 -6.22
C ASN A 94 3.24 5.39 -6.54
N LEU A 95 1.95 5.67 -6.46
CA LEU A 95 0.91 4.80 -6.95
C LEU A 95 0.32 5.39 -8.23
N THR A 96 0.23 4.58 -9.27
CA THR A 96 -0.61 4.84 -10.44
C THR A 96 -1.62 3.70 -10.52
N LEU A 97 -2.90 4.02 -10.39
CA LEU A 97 -3.96 3.02 -10.39
C LEU A 97 -4.67 2.99 -11.73
N LEU A 98 -4.58 1.85 -12.40
CA LEU A 98 -5.29 1.57 -13.64
C LEU A 98 -6.45 0.61 -13.37
N ALA A 99 -7.52 0.76 -14.12
CA ALA A 99 -8.64 -0.18 -14.07
C ALA A 99 -9.14 -0.48 -15.47
N THR A 100 -9.49 -1.73 -15.70
CA THR A 100 -10.05 -2.20 -16.98
C THR A 100 -11.47 -2.69 -16.74
N GLU A 101 -12.39 -2.15 -17.52
CA GLU A 101 -13.79 -2.54 -17.51
C GLU A 101 -14.34 -2.47 -18.92
N ASN A 102 -15.08 -3.48 -19.34
CA ASN A 102 -15.67 -3.57 -20.70
C ASN A 102 -14.61 -3.37 -21.80
N GLY A 103 -13.41 -3.93 -21.61
CA GLY A 103 -12.34 -3.85 -22.59
C GLY A 103 -11.59 -2.52 -22.63
N ASN A 104 -11.92 -1.56 -21.77
CA ASN A 104 -11.27 -0.25 -21.72
C ASN A 104 -10.44 -0.12 -20.46
N THR A 105 -9.16 0.21 -20.62
CA THR A 105 -8.26 0.49 -19.52
C THR A 105 -8.16 1.98 -19.31
N LYS A 106 -8.38 2.43 -18.08
CA LYS A 106 -8.35 3.86 -17.71
C LYS A 106 -7.44 4.10 -16.53
N LEU A 107 -6.83 5.27 -16.51
CA LEU A 107 -6.20 5.80 -15.31
C LEU A 107 -7.29 6.27 -14.35
N ILE A 108 -7.33 5.67 -13.15
CA ILE A 108 -8.35 6.00 -12.14
C ILE A 108 -7.85 7.11 -11.23
N THR A 109 -6.67 6.94 -10.65
CA THR A 109 -6.09 7.91 -9.72
C THR A 109 -4.59 7.70 -9.61
N ALA A 110 -3.93 8.60 -8.91
CA ALA A 110 -2.53 8.49 -8.56
C ALA A 110 -2.35 8.95 -7.12
N GLY A 111 -1.20 8.64 -6.53
CA GLY A 111 -0.93 9.06 -5.17
C GLY A 111 0.47 8.72 -4.71
N ILE A 112 0.70 8.95 -3.43
CA ILE A 112 2.00 8.69 -2.80
C ILE A 112 1.77 7.85 -1.54
N TYR A 113 2.51 6.76 -1.43
CA TYR A 113 2.64 5.98 -0.20
C TYR A 113 3.81 6.48 0.62
N ALA A 114 3.63 6.57 1.92
CA ALA A 114 4.71 6.74 2.90
C ALA A 114 4.62 5.56 3.86
N ASP A 115 5.61 4.69 3.82
CA ASP A 115 5.60 3.42 4.54
C ASP A 115 6.72 3.33 5.57
N HIS A 116 6.38 2.84 6.75
CA HIS A 116 7.33 2.36 7.74
C HIS A 116 7.29 0.85 7.72
N VAL A 117 8.45 0.22 7.54
CA VAL A 117 8.57 -1.24 7.45
C VAL A 117 9.26 -1.79 8.67
N GLU A 118 9.02 -3.06 8.93
CA GLU A 118 9.62 -3.79 10.04
C GLU A 118 10.23 -5.08 9.51
N PHE A 119 11.46 -5.35 9.92
CA PHE A 119 12.13 -6.61 9.62
C PHE A 119 12.07 -7.52 10.83
N SER A 120 11.65 -8.75 10.62
CA SER A 120 11.57 -9.77 11.66
C SER A 120 12.09 -11.07 11.07
N GLN A 121 13.17 -11.60 11.63
CA GLN A 121 13.84 -12.78 11.11
C GLN A 121 14.22 -12.58 9.64
N SER A 122 13.57 -13.27 8.70
CA SER A 122 13.81 -13.15 7.27
C SER A 122 12.64 -12.48 6.54
N GLU A 123 11.73 -11.84 7.28
CA GLU A 123 10.53 -11.22 6.72
C GLU A 123 10.59 -9.71 6.82
N CYS A 124 9.95 -9.06 5.85
CA CYS A 124 9.72 -7.62 5.85
C CYS A 124 8.23 -7.36 5.71
N VAL A 125 7.67 -6.57 6.62
CA VAL A 125 6.24 -6.24 6.61
C VAL A 125 6.06 -4.74 6.80
N ILE A 126 4.90 -4.23 6.38
CA ILE A 126 4.51 -2.83 6.59
C ILE A 126 3.96 -2.71 8.00
N LYS A 127 4.56 -1.82 8.79
CA LYS A 127 4.09 -1.50 10.13
C LYS A 127 3.14 -0.30 10.12
N LYS A 128 3.40 0.67 9.28
CA LYS A 128 2.56 1.86 9.17
C LYS A 128 2.56 2.34 7.73
N ARG A 129 1.40 2.62 7.20
CA ARG A 129 1.24 3.13 5.83
C ARG A 129 0.35 4.37 5.84
N HIS A 130 0.78 5.39 5.13
CA HIS A 130 -0.06 6.54 4.80
C HIS A 130 -0.16 6.64 3.28
N LEU A 131 -1.37 6.83 2.77
CA LEU A 131 -1.63 6.99 1.35
C LEU A 131 -2.30 8.35 1.11
N ASP A 132 -1.62 9.20 0.33
CA ASP A 132 -2.21 10.43 -0.19
C ASP A 132 -2.65 10.19 -1.62
N LEU A 133 -3.95 10.16 -1.86
CA LEU A 133 -4.52 10.03 -3.20
C LEU A 133 -4.85 11.41 -3.76
N ASP A 134 -4.51 11.61 -5.04
CA ASP A 134 -4.78 12.88 -5.74
C ASP A 134 -6.26 13.04 -6.05
N SER A 135 -6.98 11.94 -6.20
CA SER A 135 -8.42 11.92 -6.45
C SER A 135 -9.03 10.60 -5.95
N GLY A 136 -10.35 10.48 -6.00
CA GLY A 136 -11.05 9.25 -5.61
C GLY A 136 -10.68 8.04 -6.47
N TYR A 137 -10.94 6.87 -5.91
CA TYR A 137 -10.58 5.58 -6.54
C TYR A 137 -11.79 4.65 -6.70
#